data_4654475cd7de9df9c5bf52aad7bc4576
#
_entry.id   4654475cd7de9df9c5bf52aad7bc4576
#
_cell.length_a   1.000
_cell.length_b   1.000
_cell.length_c   1.000
_cell.angle_alpha   90.00
_cell.angle_beta   90.00
_cell.angle_gamma   90.00
#
_symmetry.space_group_name_H-M   'P 1'
#
loop_
_entity.id
_entity.type
_entity.pdbx_description
1 polymer ?
#
loop_
_entity_poly.entity_id
_entity_poly.type
_entity_poly.pdbx_seq_one_letter_code
_entity_poly.pdbx_strand_id
1 'polypeptide(L)'
;MEFRKVYDLIPEEFDKWRSRYCEEAFDHIIRYADLKPGKRVLEIGPGTGQATLPLLQTECDYVGIELGSHLFEYTKNKFADYGNLTMINDDFCTHNFANEQFDMVFSAATIQWIPEEIAFSRAFELLKPGGCLVMIANLGNEEHRNSAELLAEKNTIYGKYFNKFVGEDRMMN
;
A
#
# COMPACT_ATOMS: atom_id res chain seq x y z
N MET A 1 -15.50 12.69 -6.02
CA MET A 1 -14.70 11.43 -6.08
C MET A 1 -13.88 11.39 -4.82
N GLU A 2 -13.90 10.29 -4.09
CA GLU A 2 -13.05 10.11 -2.90
C GLU A 2 -11.61 9.91 -3.37
N PHE A 3 -10.69 10.78 -2.90
CA PHE A 3 -9.31 10.79 -3.39
C PHE A 3 -8.56 9.48 -3.13
N ARG A 4 -8.91 8.79 -2.03
CA ARG A 4 -8.34 7.47 -1.66
C ARG A 4 -8.66 6.36 -2.67
N LYS A 5 -9.68 6.55 -3.55
CA LYS A 5 -10.12 5.57 -4.56
C LYS A 5 -9.67 5.92 -5.98
N VAL A 6 -8.77 6.88 -6.16
CA VAL A 6 -8.37 7.33 -7.50
C VAL A 6 -7.76 6.20 -8.35
N TYR A 7 -7.00 5.30 -7.73
CA TYR A 7 -6.36 4.17 -8.41
C TYR A 7 -7.30 2.99 -8.68
N ASP A 8 -8.46 2.95 -8.00
CA ASP A 8 -9.46 1.89 -8.18
C ASP A 8 -10.08 1.87 -9.59
N LEU A 9 -9.95 2.97 -10.33
CA LEU A 9 -10.49 3.09 -11.69
C LEU A 9 -9.58 2.48 -12.77
N ILE A 10 -8.32 2.19 -12.45
CA ILE A 10 -7.28 1.80 -13.41
C ILE A 10 -6.35 0.70 -12.87
N PRO A 11 -6.88 -0.44 -12.35
CA PRO A 11 -6.03 -1.45 -11.70
C PRO A 11 -4.94 -2.03 -12.59
N GLU A 12 -5.23 -2.30 -13.88
CA GLU A 12 -4.28 -2.87 -14.82
C GLU A 12 -3.12 -1.90 -15.13
N GLU A 13 -3.44 -0.64 -15.40
CA GLU A 13 -2.45 0.40 -15.62
C GLU A 13 -1.66 0.67 -14.35
N PHE A 14 -2.32 0.66 -13.19
CA PHE A 14 -1.66 0.82 -11.91
C PHE A 14 -0.68 -0.33 -11.66
N ASP A 15 -1.05 -1.59 -11.90
CA ASP A 15 -0.12 -2.73 -11.75
C ASP A 15 1.06 -2.64 -12.71
N LYS A 16 0.81 -2.21 -13.96
CA LYS A 16 1.84 -2.10 -15.00
C LYS A 16 2.88 -1.04 -14.69
N TRP A 17 2.46 0.13 -14.20
CA TRP A 17 3.32 1.32 -14.12
C TRP A 17 3.78 1.65 -12.69
N ARG A 18 3.16 1.06 -11.67
CA ARG A 18 3.58 1.28 -10.28
C ARG A 18 4.96 0.69 -10.04
N SER A 19 5.85 1.51 -9.47
CA SER A 19 7.20 1.06 -9.07
C SER A 19 7.12 -0.13 -8.11
N ARG A 20 8.02 -1.09 -8.31
CA ARG A 20 8.21 -2.20 -7.38
C ARG A 20 9.15 -1.79 -6.24
N TYR A 21 9.14 -2.53 -5.18
CA TYR A 21 10.05 -2.37 -4.05
C TYR A 21 11.27 -3.28 -4.24
N CYS A 22 12.42 -2.94 -3.64
CA CYS A 22 13.60 -3.78 -3.70
C CYS A 22 13.44 -5.05 -2.86
N GLU A 23 14.02 -6.15 -3.31
CA GLU A 23 13.92 -7.47 -2.65
C GLU A 23 14.55 -7.45 -1.25
N GLU A 24 15.66 -6.75 -1.09
CA GLU A 24 16.37 -6.62 0.18
C GLU A 24 15.49 -6.02 1.30
N ALA A 25 14.55 -5.11 0.97
CA ALA A 25 13.61 -4.57 1.94
C ALA A 25 12.72 -5.68 2.51
N PHE A 26 12.24 -6.60 1.66
CA PHE A 26 11.43 -7.72 2.12
C PHE A 26 12.23 -8.72 2.95
N ASP A 27 13.48 -9.01 2.58
CA ASP A 27 14.36 -9.86 3.36
C ASP A 27 14.58 -9.33 4.79
N HIS A 28 14.69 -8.00 4.91
CA HIS A 28 14.78 -7.36 6.22
C HIS A 28 13.47 -7.44 7.01
N ILE A 29 12.34 -7.19 6.36
CA ILE A 29 11.01 -7.27 6.98
C ILE A 29 10.73 -8.70 7.48
N ILE A 30 10.94 -9.70 6.62
CA ILE A 30 10.70 -11.11 6.94
C ILE A 30 11.52 -11.55 8.15
N ARG A 31 12.79 -11.18 8.18
CA ARG A 31 13.68 -11.50 9.32
C ARG A 31 13.28 -10.75 10.58
N TYR A 32 12.97 -9.46 10.48
CA TYR A 32 12.62 -8.63 11.64
C TYR A 32 11.32 -9.10 12.30
N ALA A 33 10.30 -9.39 11.50
CA ALA A 33 9.00 -9.85 11.99
C ALA A 33 8.93 -11.38 12.21
N ASP A 34 10.01 -12.12 11.96
CA ASP A 34 10.08 -13.58 12.04
C ASP A 34 8.93 -14.26 11.28
N LEU A 35 8.66 -13.79 10.02
CA LEU A 35 7.55 -14.27 9.22
C LEU A 35 7.77 -15.72 8.76
N LYS A 36 6.79 -16.56 9.05
CA LYS A 36 6.81 -18.01 8.76
C LYS A 36 5.39 -18.56 8.94
N PRO A 37 5.12 -19.83 8.58
CA PRO A 37 3.85 -20.49 8.90
C PRO A 37 3.46 -20.32 10.37
N GLY A 38 2.20 -19.97 10.63
CA GLY A 38 1.66 -19.69 11.96
C GLY A 38 1.76 -18.23 12.43
N LYS A 39 2.46 -17.37 11.69
CA LYS A 39 2.40 -15.92 11.88
C LYS A 39 1.22 -15.34 11.10
N ARG A 40 0.63 -14.25 11.61
CA ARG A 40 -0.47 -13.53 10.95
C ARG A 40 -0.05 -12.13 10.55
N VAL A 41 -0.33 -11.76 9.32
CA VAL A 41 -0.04 -10.43 8.74
C VAL A 41 -1.33 -9.77 8.28
N LEU A 42 -1.48 -8.47 8.62
CA LEU A 42 -2.50 -7.61 8.02
C LEU A 42 -1.82 -6.59 7.10
N GLU A 43 -2.13 -6.59 5.82
CA GLU A 43 -1.74 -5.54 4.88
C GLU A 43 -2.85 -4.51 4.69
N ILE A 44 -2.53 -3.23 4.90
CA ILE A 44 -3.44 -2.12 4.69
C ILE A 44 -3.24 -1.58 3.27
N GLY A 45 -4.25 -1.75 2.41
CA GLY A 45 -4.26 -1.28 1.03
C GLY A 45 -3.24 -1.96 0.13
N PRO A 46 -3.35 -3.28 -0.12
CA PRO A 46 -2.45 -4.01 -1.02
C PRO A 46 -2.42 -3.45 -2.45
N GLY A 47 -3.44 -2.70 -2.85
CA GLY A 47 -3.56 -2.18 -4.21
C GLY A 47 -3.66 -3.32 -5.22
N THR A 48 -2.67 -3.42 -6.11
CA THR A 48 -2.51 -4.56 -7.04
C THR A 48 -1.43 -5.56 -6.60
N GLY A 49 -1.04 -5.51 -5.33
CA GLY A 49 -0.19 -6.53 -4.71
C GLY A 49 1.31 -6.39 -4.99
N GLN A 50 1.82 -5.17 -5.19
CA GLN A 50 3.24 -4.93 -5.44
C GLN A 50 4.14 -5.38 -4.28
N ALA A 51 3.65 -5.26 -3.05
CA ALA A 51 4.37 -5.62 -1.84
C ALA A 51 3.88 -6.94 -1.21
N THR A 52 2.73 -7.45 -1.65
CA THR A 52 2.06 -8.62 -1.07
C THR A 52 2.84 -9.91 -1.32
N LEU A 53 3.30 -10.14 -2.56
CA LEU A 53 3.85 -11.44 -2.97
C LEU A 53 5.03 -11.93 -2.12
N PRO A 54 6.08 -11.14 -1.84
CA PRO A 54 7.23 -11.61 -1.06
C PRO A 54 6.86 -12.06 0.37
N LEU A 55 5.87 -11.36 0.98
CA LEU A 55 5.42 -11.69 2.32
C LEU A 55 4.47 -12.90 2.32
N LEU A 56 3.63 -13.02 1.29
CA LEU A 56 2.72 -14.16 1.10
C LEU A 56 3.47 -15.48 0.91
N GLN A 57 4.64 -15.43 0.26
CA GLN A 57 5.52 -16.58 0.04
C GLN A 57 6.15 -17.14 1.33
N THR A 58 6.08 -16.44 2.45
CA THR A 58 6.51 -16.96 3.76
C THR A 58 5.52 -17.97 4.36
N GLU A 59 4.39 -18.22 3.67
CA GLU A 59 3.30 -19.10 4.12
C GLU A 59 2.67 -18.68 5.45
N CYS A 60 2.82 -17.39 5.83
CA CYS A 60 2.07 -16.81 6.96
C CYS A 60 0.59 -16.69 6.61
N ASP A 61 -0.29 -16.61 7.62
CA ASP A 61 -1.72 -16.29 7.44
C ASP A 61 -1.83 -14.80 7.07
N TYR A 62 -2.14 -14.52 5.82
CA TYR A 62 -2.09 -13.18 5.24
C TYR A 62 -3.48 -12.62 5.00
N VAL A 63 -3.76 -11.48 5.61
CA VAL A 63 -5.02 -10.74 5.44
C VAL A 63 -4.72 -9.42 4.74
N GLY A 64 -5.36 -9.16 3.62
CA GLY A 64 -5.30 -7.86 2.92
C GLY A 64 -6.65 -7.14 3.03
N ILE A 65 -6.66 -5.89 3.50
CA ILE A 65 -7.84 -5.03 3.50
C ILE A 65 -7.68 -3.92 2.47
N GLU A 66 -8.58 -3.91 1.47
CA GLU A 66 -8.55 -2.97 0.34
C GLU A 66 -9.86 -2.20 0.20
N LEU A 67 -9.76 -0.88 0.15
CA LEU A 67 -10.89 0.04 0.04
C LEU A 67 -11.54 0.01 -1.35
N GLY A 68 -10.71 -0.08 -2.39
CA GLY A 68 -11.12 -0.07 -3.79
C GLY A 68 -11.65 -1.44 -4.21
N SER A 69 -12.89 -1.50 -4.71
CA SER A 69 -13.51 -2.77 -5.12
C SER A 69 -12.85 -3.41 -6.35
N HIS A 70 -12.38 -2.61 -7.30
CA HIS A 70 -11.69 -3.12 -8.48
C HIS A 70 -10.26 -3.57 -8.14
N LEU A 71 -9.55 -2.83 -7.30
CA LEU A 71 -8.24 -3.23 -6.77
C LEU A 71 -8.34 -4.51 -5.93
N PHE A 72 -9.38 -4.62 -5.10
CA PHE A 72 -9.67 -5.84 -4.34
C PHE A 72 -9.86 -7.05 -5.25
N GLU A 73 -10.75 -6.96 -6.25
CA GLU A 73 -10.99 -8.07 -7.18
C GLU A 73 -9.74 -8.40 -8.00
N TYR A 74 -9.00 -7.38 -8.45
CA TYR A 74 -7.75 -7.57 -9.18
C TYR A 74 -6.75 -8.39 -8.34
N THR A 75 -6.50 -7.97 -7.11
CA THR A 75 -5.50 -8.61 -6.23
C THR A 75 -5.93 -10.00 -5.78
N LYS A 76 -7.19 -10.16 -5.45
CA LYS A 76 -7.78 -11.46 -5.13
C LYS A 76 -7.62 -12.47 -6.28
N ASN A 77 -7.89 -12.06 -7.52
CA ASN A 77 -7.73 -12.90 -8.70
C ASN A 77 -6.25 -13.18 -9.00
N LYS A 78 -5.38 -12.18 -8.87
CA LYS A 78 -3.93 -12.30 -9.10
C LYS A 78 -3.28 -13.33 -8.20
N PHE A 79 -3.74 -13.45 -6.97
CA PHE A 79 -3.20 -14.37 -5.97
C PHE A 79 -4.16 -15.52 -5.61
N ALA A 80 -5.07 -15.88 -6.51
CA ALA A 80 -6.07 -16.93 -6.27
C ALA A 80 -5.48 -18.31 -5.92
N ASP A 81 -4.26 -18.58 -6.38
CA ASP A 81 -3.56 -19.85 -6.10
C ASP A 81 -2.92 -19.91 -4.70
N TYR A 82 -2.92 -18.80 -3.95
CA TYR A 82 -2.38 -18.75 -2.61
C TYR A 82 -3.45 -19.01 -1.56
N GLY A 83 -3.47 -20.22 -1.00
CA GLY A 83 -4.47 -20.63 -0.01
C GLY A 83 -4.35 -19.95 1.36
N ASN A 84 -3.25 -19.24 1.60
CA ASN A 84 -2.96 -18.49 2.83
C ASN A 84 -3.33 -17.01 2.75
N LEU A 85 -3.97 -16.55 1.65
CA LEU A 85 -4.45 -15.17 1.49
C LEU A 85 -5.95 -15.07 1.75
N THR A 86 -6.32 -14.15 2.62
CA THR A 86 -7.70 -13.67 2.79
C THR A 86 -7.77 -12.20 2.38
N MET A 87 -8.63 -11.87 1.42
CA MET A 87 -8.88 -10.50 1.01
C MET A 87 -10.20 -9.98 1.58
N ILE A 88 -10.18 -8.74 2.10
CA ILE A 88 -11.35 -8.03 2.64
C ILE A 88 -11.54 -6.75 1.80
N ASN A 89 -12.74 -6.54 1.25
CA ASN A 89 -13.07 -5.28 0.59
C ASN A 89 -13.85 -4.39 1.56
N ASP A 90 -13.12 -3.54 2.29
CA ASP A 90 -13.71 -2.61 3.25
C ASP A 90 -12.73 -1.46 3.57
N ASP A 91 -13.20 -0.43 4.29
CA ASP A 91 -12.36 0.65 4.80
C ASP A 91 -11.68 0.23 6.10
N PHE A 92 -10.34 0.23 6.09
CA PHE A 92 -9.54 -0.05 7.30
C PHE A 92 -9.95 0.84 8.48
N CYS A 93 -10.37 2.08 8.22
CA CYS A 93 -10.75 3.02 9.28
C CYS A 93 -11.97 2.56 10.09
N THR A 94 -12.88 1.78 9.49
CA THR A 94 -14.19 1.45 10.08
C THR A 94 -14.43 -0.04 10.18
N HIS A 95 -13.65 -0.87 9.49
CA HIS A 95 -13.82 -2.32 9.49
C HIS A 95 -13.73 -2.91 10.91
N ASN A 96 -14.67 -3.78 11.25
CA ASN A 96 -14.63 -4.45 12.54
C ASN A 96 -13.84 -5.77 12.45
N PHE A 97 -12.61 -5.75 12.89
CA PHE A 97 -11.75 -6.94 13.00
C PHE A 97 -12.11 -7.84 14.19
N ALA A 98 -13.18 -7.52 14.94
CA ALA A 98 -13.58 -8.24 16.15
C ALA A 98 -12.42 -8.38 17.15
N ASN A 99 -12.00 -9.61 17.45
CA ASN A 99 -10.87 -9.91 18.36
C ASN A 99 -9.63 -10.39 17.60
N GLU A 100 -9.55 -10.09 16.29
CA GLU A 100 -8.40 -10.49 15.49
C GLU A 100 -7.15 -9.72 15.92
N GLN A 101 -6.03 -10.42 15.98
CA GLN A 101 -4.73 -9.85 16.27
C GLN A 101 -3.67 -10.40 15.33
N PHE A 102 -2.70 -9.55 15.00
CA PHE A 102 -1.67 -9.81 14.00
C PHE A 102 -0.27 -9.72 14.60
N ASP A 103 0.63 -10.56 14.10
CA ASP A 103 2.06 -10.48 14.44
C ASP A 103 2.70 -9.27 13.74
N MET A 104 2.18 -8.90 12.55
CA MET A 104 2.61 -7.72 11.81
C MET A 104 1.40 -7.02 11.18
N VAL A 105 1.33 -5.70 11.33
CA VAL A 105 0.51 -4.82 10.48
C VAL A 105 1.46 -4.18 9.47
N PHE A 106 1.15 -4.30 8.20
CA PHE A 106 2.01 -3.87 7.09
C PHE A 106 1.29 -2.85 6.21
N SER A 107 2.01 -1.85 5.74
CA SER A 107 1.49 -0.87 4.77
C SER A 107 2.57 -0.42 3.80
N ALA A 108 2.31 -0.60 2.51
CA ALA A 108 3.18 -0.19 1.43
C ALA A 108 2.60 1.03 0.70
N ALA A 109 3.07 2.23 1.04
CA ALA A 109 2.64 3.51 0.46
C ALA A 109 1.11 3.74 0.50
N THR A 110 0.44 3.29 1.56
CA THR A 110 -1.02 3.45 1.75
C THR A 110 -1.37 4.21 3.02
N ILE A 111 -0.70 3.98 4.13
CA ILE A 111 -1.08 4.49 5.45
C ILE A 111 -1.17 6.02 5.50
N GLN A 112 -0.39 6.73 4.67
CA GLN A 112 -0.41 8.19 4.57
C GLN A 112 -1.74 8.78 4.02
N TRP A 113 -2.63 7.93 3.49
CA TRP A 113 -3.96 8.32 3.03
C TRP A 113 -5.02 8.25 4.15
N ILE A 114 -4.65 7.72 5.31
CA ILE A 114 -5.50 7.53 6.47
C ILE A 114 -5.16 8.62 7.50
N PRO A 115 -6.15 9.25 8.16
CA PRO A 115 -5.85 10.17 9.25
C PRO A 115 -4.94 9.53 10.30
N GLU A 116 -3.88 10.22 10.67
CA GLU A 116 -2.79 9.69 11.50
C GLU A 116 -3.29 9.12 12.82
N GLU A 117 -4.20 9.83 13.48
CA GLU A 117 -4.81 9.44 14.74
C GLU A 117 -5.62 8.12 14.64
N ILE A 118 -6.17 7.82 13.47
CA ILE A 118 -6.89 6.56 13.20
C ILE A 118 -5.89 5.47 12.82
N ALA A 119 -4.97 5.78 11.90
CA ALA A 119 -4.06 4.82 11.33
C ALA A 119 -3.22 4.11 12.39
N PHE A 120 -2.55 4.88 13.25
CA PHE A 120 -1.64 4.31 14.26
C PHE A 120 -2.37 3.69 15.44
N SER A 121 -3.46 4.31 15.93
CA SER A 121 -4.25 3.74 17.02
C SER A 121 -4.82 2.38 16.64
N ARG A 122 -5.43 2.28 15.47
CA ARG A 122 -6.00 1.00 15.00
C ARG A 122 -4.94 -0.06 14.71
N ALA A 123 -3.83 0.34 14.07
CA ALA A 123 -2.72 -0.59 13.86
C ALA A 123 -2.19 -1.15 15.19
N PHE A 124 -2.05 -0.29 16.20
CA PHE A 124 -1.60 -0.71 17.54
C PHE A 124 -2.59 -1.66 18.22
N GLU A 125 -3.89 -1.38 18.16
CA GLU A 125 -4.94 -2.22 18.73
C GLU A 125 -5.00 -3.62 18.09
N LEU A 126 -4.66 -3.71 16.81
CA LEU A 126 -4.66 -4.96 16.04
C LEU A 126 -3.37 -5.79 16.23
N LEU A 127 -2.33 -5.22 16.83
CA LEU A 127 -1.08 -5.94 17.06
C LEU A 127 -1.15 -6.82 18.29
N LYS A 128 -0.65 -8.03 18.17
CA LYS A 128 -0.32 -8.88 19.33
C LYS A 128 0.75 -8.22 20.19
N PRO A 129 0.83 -8.55 21.50
CA PRO A 129 1.99 -8.17 22.30
C PRO A 129 3.30 -8.64 21.64
N GLY A 130 4.22 -7.71 21.38
CA GLY A 130 5.48 -7.97 20.67
C GLY A 130 5.35 -7.98 19.13
N GLY A 131 4.16 -7.72 18.57
CA GLY A 131 3.97 -7.49 17.14
C GLY A 131 4.54 -6.15 16.67
N CYS A 132 4.65 -5.97 15.35
CA CYS A 132 5.24 -4.76 14.78
C CYS A 132 4.37 -4.13 13.68
N LEU A 133 4.38 -2.80 13.61
CA LEU A 133 3.90 -2.05 12.45
C LEU A 133 5.08 -1.80 11.51
N VAL A 134 4.94 -2.23 10.26
CA VAL A 134 5.94 -2.01 9.21
C VAL A 134 5.34 -1.14 8.11
N MET A 135 6.03 -0.08 7.77
CA MET A 135 5.65 0.85 6.70
C MET A 135 6.80 0.98 5.70
N ILE A 136 6.50 0.83 4.43
CA ILE A 136 7.45 1.09 3.35
C ILE A 136 6.89 2.07 2.33
N ALA A 137 7.77 2.85 1.74
CA ALA A 137 7.43 3.78 0.66
C ALA A 137 8.60 3.90 -0.31
N ASN A 138 8.30 4.11 -1.59
CA ASN A 138 9.29 4.49 -2.57
C ASN A 138 9.55 5.99 -2.44
N LEU A 139 10.73 6.35 -1.98
CA LEU A 139 11.21 7.72 -2.01
C LEU A 139 11.99 7.92 -3.31
N GLY A 140 11.58 8.89 -4.13
CA GLY A 140 12.33 9.25 -5.31
C GLY A 140 13.72 9.78 -4.93
N ASN A 141 14.74 9.48 -5.74
CA ASN A 141 16.06 10.07 -5.54
C ASN A 141 15.96 11.59 -5.68
N GLU A 142 16.34 12.34 -4.62
CA GLU A 142 16.27 13.81 -4.61
C GLU A 142 17.13 14.45 -5.69
N GLU A 143 18.28 13.88 -6.03
CA GLU A 143 19.15 14.37 -7.11
C GLU A 143 18.45 14.31 -8.47
N HIS A 144 17.67 13.25 -8.74
CA HIS A 144 16.87 13.16 -9.96
C HIS A 144 15.58 13.97 -9.90
N ARG A 145 14.99 14.14 -8.72
CA ARG A 145 13.77 14.95 -8.54
C ARG A 145 13.97 16.42 -8.90
N ASN A 146 15.16 16.94 -8.69
CA ASN A 146 15.48 18.36 -8.80
C ASN A 146 16.34 18.69 -10.03
N SER A 147 16.54 17.73 -10.96
CA SER A 147 17.22 18.08 -12.20
C SER A 147 16.37 19.09 -13.00
N ALA A 148 16.98 20.16 -13.46
CA ALA A 148 16.27 21.21 -14.21
C ALA A 148 15.57 20.66 -15.47
N GLU A 149 16.14 19.63 -16.09
CA GLU A 149 15.56 18.93 -17.25
C GLU A 149 14.28 18.19 -16.88
N LEU A 150 14.29 17.41 -15.80
CA LEU A 150 13.12 16.65 -15.34
C LEU A 150 12.01 17.59 -14.86
N LEU A 151 12.36 18.69 -14.21
CA LEU A 151 11.39 19.73 -13.80
C LEU A 151 10.75 20.39 -15.02
N ALA A 152 11.51 20.70 -16.06
CA ALA A 152 11.00 21.31 -17.28
C ALA A 152 10.06 20.33 -18.03
N GLU A 153 10.46 19.07 -18.16
CA GLU A 153 9.64 18.02 -18.77
C GLU A 153 8.34 17.78 -17.96
N LYS A 154 8.45 17.66 -16.65
CA LYS A 154 7.32 17.53 -15.74
C LYS A 154 6.36 18.70 -15.86
N ASN A 155 6.86 19.94 -15.84
CA ASN A 155 6.06 21.15 -15.98
C ASN A 155 5.35 21.20 -17.34
N THR A 156 6.00 20.74 -18.40
CA THR A 156 5.41 20.64 -19.74
C THR A 156 4.25 19.65 -19.76
N ILE A 157 4.43 18.46 -19.15
CA ILE A 157 3.40 17.43 -19.04
C ILE A 157 2.24 17.93 -18.17
N TYR A 158 2.53 18.46 -16.99
CA TYR A 158 1.50 19.01 -16.09
C TYR A 158 0.75 20.17 -16.75
N GLY A 159 1.44 21.10 -17.42
CA GLY A 159 0.82 22.19 -18.16
C GLY A 159 -0.12 21.71 -19.25
N LYS A 160 0.22 20.62 -19.95
CA LYS A 160 -0.60 20.06 -21.02
C LYS A 160 -1.85 19.32 -20.52
N TYR A 161 -1.72 18.57 -19.42
CA TYR A 161 -2.77 17.62 -19.03
C TYR A 161 -3.50 17.99 -17.73
N PHE A 162 -2.90 18.79 -16.84
CA PHE A 162 -3.42 19.07 -15.51
C PHE A 162 -3.86 20.52 -15.26
N ASN A 163 -3.46 21.48 -16.08
CA ASN A 163 -3.89 22.90 -15.91
C ASN A 163 -5.41 23.11 -15.96
N LYS A 164 -6.17 22.11 -16.44
CA LYS A 164 -7.64 22.14 -16.39
C LYS A 164 -8.23 21.69 -15.05
N PHE A 165 -7.44 21.05 -14.20
CA PHE A 165 -7.90 20.38 -12.98
C PHE A 165 -7.32 20.96 -11.69
N VAL A 166 -6.22 21.68 -11.78
CA VAL A 166 -5.52 22.26 -10.62
C VAL A 166 -5.44 23.75 -10.87
N GLY A 167 -6.18 24.55 -10.09
CA GLY A 167 -6.04 26.01 -10.16
C GLY A 167 -4.58 26.41 -9.90
N GLU A 168 -4.14 27.51 -10.49
CA GLU A 168 -2.75 27.98 -10.53
C GLU A 168 -2.05 28.06 -9.15
N ASP A 169 -2.81 28.16 -8.05
CA ASP A 169 -2.29 28.34 -6.70
C ASP A 169 -1.77 27.04 -6.00
N ARG A 170 -1.93 25.86 -6.60
CA ARG A 170 -1.49 24.59 -5.98
C ARG A 170 -0.23 23.97 -6.58
N MET A 171 0.38 24.60 -7.59
CA MET A 171 1.58 24.06 -8.24
C MET A 171 2.90 24.65 -7.71
N MET A 172 2.88 25.50 -6.69
CA MET A 172 4.08 26.18 -6.18
C MET A 172 4.40 25.93 -4.69
N ASN A 173 3.84 24.86 -4.07
CA ASN A 173 4.26 24.47 -2.72
C ASN A 173 4.56 22.99 -2.63
#